data_2c1206cba20bac2d6b65d50498da8fff
#
_entry.id   2c1206cba20bac2d6b65d50498da8fff
#
_cell.length_a   1.000
_cell.length_b   1.000
_cell.length_c   1.000
_cell.angle_alpha   90.00
_cell.angle_beta   90.00
_cell.angle_gamma   90.00
#
_symmetry.space_group_name_H-M   'P 1'
#
loop_
_entity.id
_entity.type
_entity.pdbx_description
1 polymer ?
#
loop_
_entity_poly.entity_id
_entity_poly.type
_entity_poly.pdbx_seq_one_letter_code
_entity_poly.pdbx_strand_id
1 'polypeptide(L)'
;MLCDPVSYTDRPSILSSTSLQEGTLTLLHVETDMDMPFIFESLKKESAKNWDIQPLLDNFKKSFSYIAGSHTSQAFIVKLNGLPIFEIEAHEGPKHAPLHSGFQAADGDYFIIMIAGHFDQAAFSVYISSLQFCLEYFFRYPEVKRIIAPVYDGSDREQRAQLLIQTGLKGFLEKTTPTEPDLFTIYRP
;
A
#
# COMPACT_ATOMS: atom_id res chain seq x y z
N MET A 1 -5.02 6.93 13.74
CA MET A 1 -5.76 5.73 13.29
C MET A 1 -6.51 6.13 12.03
N LEU A 2 -6.26 5.48 10.90
CA LEU A 2 -6.87 5.85 9.60
C LEU A 2 -8.36 5.49 9.48
N CYS A 3 -8.93 4.85 10.48
CA CYS A 3 -10.36 4.60 10.64
C CYS A 3 -10.66 4.47 12.13
N ASP A 4 -11.90 4.81 12.53
CA ASP A 4 -12.39 4.46 13.86
C ASP A 4 -12.26 2.95 14.11
N PRO A 5 -11.98 2.52 15.35
CA PRO A 5 -11.94 1.11 15.74
C PRO A 5 -13.34 0.49 15.70
N VAL A 6 -13.94 0.47 14.51
CA VAL A 6 -15.19 -0.21 14.26
C VAL A 6 -14.87 -1.71 14.17
N SER A 7 -15.68 -2.55 14.80
CA SER A 7 -15.52 -4.00 14.68
C SER A 7 -15.52 -4.38 13.20
N TYR A 8 -14.75 -5.39 12.81
CA TYR A 8 -14.59 -5.82 11.41
C TYR A 8 -15.93 -6.09 10.73
N THR A 9 -16.96 -6.44 11.52
CA THR A 9 -18.33 -6.71 11.07
C THR A 9 -19.15 -5.45 10.73
N ASP A 10 -18.74 -4.28 11.23
CA ASP A 10 -19.52 -3.03 11.10
C ASP A 10 -18.83 -1.98 10.22
N ARG A 11 -17.72 -2.35 9.54
CA ARG A 11 -17.01 -1.43 8.65
C ARG A 11 -17.81 -1.17 7.38
N PRO A 12 -17.95 0.10 6.95
CA PRO A 12 -18.57 0.38 5.66
C PRO A 12 -17.79 -0.34 4.55
N SER A 13 -18.49 -1.00 3.66
CA SER A 13 -17.86 -1.71 2.54
C SER A 13 -17.06 -0.77 1.64
N ILE A 14 -17.51 0.48 1.49
CA ILE A 14 -16.82 1.51 0.70
C ILE A 14 -16.40 2.66 1.62
N LEU A 15 -15.08 2.91 1.72
CA LEU A 15 -14.50 3.98 2.53
C LEU A 15 -14.47 5.31 1.76
N SER A 16 -14.18 5.25 0.47
CA SER A 16 -14.15 6.41 -0.43
C SER A 16 -14.37 5.98 -1.87
N SER A 17 -14.87 6.89 -2.70
CA SER A 17 -15.00 6.68 -4.14
C SER A 17 -14.75 7.97 -4.92
N THR A 18 -14.25 7.85 -6.14
CA THR A 18 -14.08 8.96 -7.09
C THR A 18 -14.29 8.47 -8.51
N SER A 19 -14.69 9.38 -9.41
CA SER A 19 -14.87 9.07 -10.81
C SER A 19 -13.67 9.55 -11.62
N LEU A 20 -13.15 8.68 -12.47
CA LEU A 20 -12.14 8.97 -13.48
C LEU A 20 -12.76 8.84 -14.87
N GLN A 21 -12.00 9.18 -15.92
CA GLN A 21 -12.41 8.95 -17.29
C GLN A 21 -12.58 7.45 -17.58
N GLU A 22 -11.75 6.62 -16.99
CA GLU A 22 -11.73 5.14 -17.13
C GLU A 22 -12.80 4.44 -16.30
N GLY A 23 -13.45 5.14 -15.37
CA GLY A 23 -14.51 4.58 -14.52
C GLY A 23 -14.47 5.05 -13.08
N THR A 24 -15.10 4.28 -12.21
CA THR A 24 -15.19 4.61 -10.79
C THR A 24 -14.13 3.86 -9.97
N LEU A 25 -13.29 4.61 -9.27
CA LEU A 25 -12.40 4.07 -8.24
C LEU A 25 -13.14 3.95 -6.92
N THR A 26 -12.91 2.86 -6.22
CA THR A 26 -13.38 2.64 -4.85
C THR A 26 -12.24 2.15 -3.97
N LEU A 27 -12.19 2.67 -2.75
CA LEU A 27 -11.29 2.23 -1.68
C LEU A 27 -12.12 1.48 -0.63
N LEU A 28 -11.70 0.27 -0.32
CA LEU A 28 -12.37 -0.61 0.65
C LEU A 28 -11.33 -1.19 1.60
N HIS A 29 -11.76 -1.68 2.75
CA HIS A 29 -10.91 -2.59 3.52
C HIS A 29 -10.76 -3.91 2.78
N VAL A 30 -9.59 -4.55 2.92
CA VAL A 30 -9.38 -5.89 2.38
C VAL A 30 -10.33 -6.88 3.07
N GLU A 31 -11.07 -7.63 2.27
CA GLU A 31 -11.86 -8.78 2.72
C GLU A 31 -11.10 -10.06 2.38
N THR A 32 -10.61 -10.75 3.41
CA THR A 32 -9.67 -11.86 3.25
C THR A 32 -10.16 -12.91 2.25
N ASP A 33 -11.42 -13.31 2.30
CA ASP A 33 -11.95 -14.37 1.42
C ASP A 33 -12.14 -13.89 -0.01
N MET A 34 -12.46 -12.62 -0.21
CA MET A 34 -12.77 -12.04 -1.52
C MET A 34 -11.54 -11.54 -2.26
N ASP A 35 -10.60 -10.90 -1.55
CA ASP A 35 -9.51 -10.18 -2.18
C ASP A 35 -8.18 -10.98 -2.20
N MET A 36 -8.05 -12.02 -1.35
CA MET A 36 -6.84 -12.86 -1.31
C MET A 36 -6.47 -13.51 -2.65
N PRO A 37 -7.42 -13.99 -3.50
CA PRO A 37 -7.04 -14.51 -4.82
C PRO A 37 -6.30 -13.48 -5.68
N PHE A 38 -6.73 -12.22 -5.69
CA PHE A 38 -6.06 -11.16 -6.41
C PHE A 38 -4.66 -10.87 -5.83
N ILE A 39 -4.57 -10.74 -4.50
CA ILE A 39 -3.31 -10.48 -3.81
C ILE A 39 -2.31 -11.61 -4.09
N PHE A 40 -2.73 -12.87 -4.04
CA PHE A 40 -1.88 -14.01 -4.33
C PHE A 40 -1.39 -14.05 -5.78
N GLU A 41 -2.25 -13.79 -6.74
CA GLU A 41 -1.84 -13.73 -8.15
C GLU A 41 -0.85 -12.56 -8.40
N SER A 42 -1.03 -11.45 -7.70
CA SER A 42 -0.12 -10.32 -7.77
C SER A 42 1.26 -10.66 -7.21
N LEU A 43 1.32 -11.29 -6.04
CA LEU A 43 2.56 -11.73 -5.40
C LEU A 43 3.28 -12.81 -6.23
N LYS A 44 2.55 -13.75 -6.84
CA LYS A 44 3.15 -14.74 -7.74
C LYS A 44 3.85 -14.10 -8.92
N LYS A 45 3.26 -13.04 -9.49
CA LYS A 45 3.85 -12.32 -10.61
C LYS A 45 5.08 -11.52 -10.19
N GLU A 46 5.05 -10.90 -9.02
CA GLU A 46 6.19 -10.18 -8.44
C GLU A 46 7.35 -11.11 -8.09
N SER A 47 7.05 -12.31 -7.58
CA SER A 47 8.03 -13.31 -7.15
C SER A 47 8.49 -14.26 -8.26
N ALA A 48 8.28 -13.95 -9.54
CA ALA A 48 8.44 -14.78 -10.74
C ALA A 48 9.77 -15.58 -10.88
N LYS A 49 10.56 -15.71 -9.83
CA LYS A 49 11.79 -16.51 -9.76
C LYS A 49 11.66 -17.58 -8.66
N ASN A 50 11.20 -18.79 -9.06
CA ASN A 50 11.48 -20.09 -8.38
C ASN A 50 11.37 -20.16 -6.85
N TRP A 51 10.48 -19.40 -6.21
CA TRP A 51 10.24 -19.51 -4.80
C TRP A 51 9.07 -20.47 -4.57
N ASP A 52 9.20 -21.30 -3.55
CA ASP A 52 8.03 -22.01 -3.04
C ASP A 52 7.07 -20.95 -2.48
N ILE A 53 6.02 -20.71 -3.25
CA ILE A 53 5.06 -19.63 -2.94
C ILE A 53 4.18 -19.97 -1.74
N GLN A 54 4.06 -21.26 -1.38
CA GLN A 54 3.15 -21.69 -0.32
C GLN A 54 3.52 -21.10 1.05
N PRO A 55 4.79 -21.14 1.51
CA PRO A 55 5.18 -20.48 2.75
C PRO A 55 4.94 -18.96 2.74
N LEU A 56 5.10 -18.34 1.57
CA LEU A 56 4.81 -16.91 1.40
C LEU A 56 3.33 -16.63 1.59
N LEU A 57 2.46 -17.43 0.96
CA LEU A 57 1.01 -17.31 1.08
C LEU A 57 0.53 -17.55 2.51
N ASP A 58 1.08 -18.54 3.21
CA ASP A 58 0.72 -18.83 4.59
C ASP A 58 1.16 -17.69 5.54
N ASN A 59 2.33 -17.10 5.29
CA ASN A 59 2.78 -15.92 6.02
C ASN A 59 1.90 -14.70 5.73
N PHE A 60 1.50 -14.50 4.48
CA PHE A 60 0.57 -13.44 4.10
C PHE A 60 -0.78 -13.57 4.81
N LYS A 61 -1.38 -14.76 4.82
CA LYS A 61 -2.64 -15.01 5.55
C LYS A 61 -2.51 -14.65 7.03
N LYS A 62 -1.39 -15.02 7.66
CA LYS A 62 -1.11 -14.65 9.06
C LYS A 62 -0.95 -13.15 9.24
N SER A 63 -0.24 -12.49 8.31
CA SER A 63 -0.08 -11.02 8.32
C SER A 63 -1.41 -10.30 8.18
N PHE A 64 -2.27 -10.72 7.26
CA PHE A 64 -3.62 -10.15 7.09
C PHE A 64 -4.49 -10.36 8.33
N SER A 65 -4.43 -11.54 8.96
CA SER A 65 -5.14 -11.79 10.23
C SER A 65 -4.63 -10.87 11.34
N TYR A 66 -3.32 -10.61 11.37
CA TYR A 66 -2.72 -9.65 12.31
C TYR A 66 -3.16 -8.21 12.00
N ILE A 67 -3.09 -7.78 10.73
CA ILE A 67 -3.50 -6.44 10.28
C ILE A 67 -4.98 -6.21 10.58
N ALA A 68 -5.83 -7.21 10.34
CA ALA A 68 -7.27 -7.12 10.61
C ALA A 68 -7.60 -6.86 12.09
N GLY A 69 -6.79 -7.40 13.02
CA GLY A 69 -6.90 -7.15 14.46
C GLY A 69 -6.09 -5.97 14.98
N SER A 70 -5.29 -5.31 14.12
CA SER A 70 -4.36 -4.27 14.51
C SER A 70 -5.03 -2.90 14.64
N HIS A 71 -4.62 -2.14 15.66
CA HIS A 71 -4.96 -0.72 15.78
C HIS A 71 -3.95 0.20 15.10
N THR A 72 -2.82 -0.34 14.60
CA THR A 72 -1.69 0.42 14.07
C THR A 72 -1.35 0.07 12.63
N SER A 73 -2.07 -0.89 12.06
CA SER A 73 -1.92 -1.34 10.69
C SER A 73 -3.28 -1.60 10.07
N GLN A 74 -3.45 -1.25 8.82
CA GLN A 74 -4.69 -1.45 8.07
C GLN A 74 -4.35 -1.81 6.62
N ALA A 75 -5.15 -2.69 6.03
CA ALA A 75 -5.03 -3.07 4.63
C ALA A 75 -6.27 -2.64 3.84
N PHE A 76 -6.03 -2.12 2.68
CA PHE A 76 -7.06 -1.58 1.78
C PHE A 76 -6.91 -2.19 0.39
N ILE A 77 -8.02 -2.34 -0.30
CA ILE A 77 -8.08 -2.73 -1.69
C ILE A 77 -8.63 -1.58 -2.53
N VAL A 78 -7.98 -1.26 -3.63
CA VAL A 78 -8.46 -0.29 -4.61
C VAL A 78 -9.04 -1.05 -5.80
N LYS A 79 -10.28 -0.70 -6.15
CA LYS A 79 -11.01 -1.31 -7.27
C LYS A 79 -11.38 -0.25 -8.30
N LEU A 80 -11.20 -0.56 -9.58
CA LEU A 80 -11.73 0.20 -10.71
C LEU A 80 -12.92 -0.56 -11.29
N ASN A 81 -14.10 0.08 -11.32
CA ASN A 81 -15.34 -0.56 -11.78
C ASN A 81 -15.60 -1.92 -11.10
N GLY A 82 -15.26 -2.03 -9.80
CA GLY A 82 -15.40 -3.25 -9.01
C GLY A 82 -14.28 -4.28 -9.16
N LEU A 83 -13.35 -4.10 -10.09
CA LEU A 83 -12.20 -5.00 -10.28
C LEU A 83 -10.99 -4.49 -9.48
N PRO A 84 -10.33 -5.35 -8.68
CA PRO A 84 -9.17 -4.96 -7.88
C PRO A 84 -7.99 -4.61 -8.79
N ILE A 85 -7.29 -3.51 -8.48
CA ILE A 85 -6.12 -3.05 -9.21
C ILE A 85 -4.85 -3.03 -8.36
N PHE A 86 -4.93 -2.70 -7.08
CA PHE A 86 -3.85 -2.91 -6.12
C PHE A 86 -4.37 -2.97 -4.69
N GLU A 87 -3.56 -3.56 -3.85
CA GLU A 87 -3.68 -3.55 -2.40
C GLU A 87 -2.67 -2.58 -1.81
N ILE A 88 -3.05 -1.91 -0.71
CA ILE A 88 -2.18 -0.99 0.01
C ILE A 88 -2.32 -1.21 1.52
N GLU A 89 -1.21 -1.50 2.17
CA GLU A 89 -1.13 -1.54 3.62
C GLU A 89 -0.64 -0.20 4.15
N ALA A 90 -1.24 0.28 5.23
CA ALA A 90 -0.80 1.46 5.95
C ALA A 90 -0.44 1.09 7.40
N HIS A 91 0.77 1.45 7.82
CA HIS A 91 1.34 1.12 9.12
C HIS A 91 1.78 2.39 9.85
N GLU A 92 1.43 2.53 11.12
CA GLU A 92 1.86 3.64 11.97
C GLU A 92 3.39 3.60 12.18
N GLY A 93 4.07 4.69 11.80
CA GLY A 93 5.52 4.75 11.67
C GLY A 93 6.32 4.35 12.91
N PRO A 94 6.07 4.92 14.10
CA PRO A 94 6.86 4.61 15.30
C PRO A 94 6.84 3.15 15.71
N LYS A 95 5.80 2.40 15.32
CA LYS A 95 5.64 0.98 15.64
C LYS A 95 6.23 0.05 14.58
N HIS A 96 6.51 0.56 13.39
CA HIS A 96 7.03 -0.19 12.26
C HIS A 96 8.41 0.27 11.77
N ALA A 97 8.98 1.31 12.42
CA ALA A 97 10.28 1.89 12.08
C ALA A 97 11.49 0.94 12.09
N PRO A 98 11.50 -0.19 12.84
CA PRO A 98 12.67 -1.09 12.83
C PRO A 98 12.96 -1.76 11.49
N LEU A 99 12.07 -1.65 10.52
CA LEU A 99 12.29 -2.20 9.17
C LEU A 99 13.38 -1.46 8.37
N HIS A 100 13.81 -0.27 8.85
CA HIS A 100 14.78 0.56 8.13
C HIS A 100 15.83 1.12 9.10
N SER A 101 17.01 0.52 9.10
CA SER A 101 18.15 1.03 9.87
C SER A 101 18.48 2.46 9.38
N GLY A 102 18.54 3.41 10.25
CA GLY A 102 18.86 4.81 9.91
C GLY A 102 17.65 5.73 9.68
N PHE A 103 16.42 5.22 9.58
CA PHE A 103 15.23 6.04 9.56
C PHE A 103 14.56 6.08 10.94
N GLN A 104 14.34 7.29 11.46
CA GLN A 104 13.55 7.50 12.67
C GLN A 104 12.17 8.03 12.30
N ALA A 105 11.16 7.20 12.53
CA ALA A 105 9.77 7.60 12.37
C ALA A 105 9.33 8.47 13.54
N ALA A 106 8.58 9.52 13.24
CA ALA A 106 7.96 10.42 14.20
C ALA A 106 6.44 10.16 14.29
N ASP A 107 5.80 10.73 15.29
CA ASP A 107 4.35 10.70 15.44
C ASP A 107 3.67 11.39 14.25
N GLY A 108 2.79 10.66 13.60
CA GLY A 108 2.11 11.09 12.38
C GLY A 108 2.77 10.61 11.08
N ASP A 109 3.85 9.84 11.17
CA ASP A 109 4.39 9.10 10.03
C ASP A 109 3.61 7.81 9.81
N TYR A 110 3.33 7.51 8.55
CA TYR A 110 2.72 6.26 8.12
C TYR A 110 3.53 5.64 6.99
N PHE A 111 3.89 4.37 7.14
CA PHE A 111 4.46 3.59 6.05
C PHE A 111 3.33 3.01 5.21
N ILE A 112 3.47 3.09 3.88
CA ILE A 112 2.57 2.40 2.95
C ILE A 112 3.36 1.34 2.17
N ILE A 113 2.81 0.14 2.11
CA ILE A 113 3.30 -0.96 1.27
C ILE A 113 2.23 -1.23 0.22
N MET A 114 2.63 -1.32 -1.05
CA MET A 114 1.71 -1.55 -2.15
C MET A 114 2.00 -2.88 -2.81
N ILE A 115 0.95 -3.65 -3.07
CA ILE A 115 0.98 -4.86 -3.88
C ILE A 115 0.12 -4.60 -5.12
N ALA A 116 0.78 -4.38 -6.25
CA ALA A 116 0.09 -4.13 -7.50
C ALA A 116 -0.13 -5.41 -8.29
N GLY A 117 -1.28 -5.52 -8.94
CA GLY A 117 -1.64 -6.69 -9.73
C GLY A 117 -0.79 -6.88 -10.97
N HIS A 118 -0.54 -5.83 -11.71
CA HIS A 118 0.33 -5.84 -12.89
C HIS A 118 0.57 -4.39 -13.33
N PHE A 119 1.81 -3.95 -13.31
CA PHE A 119 2.17 -2.65 -13.89
C PHE A 119 2.19 -2.77 -15.42
N ASP A 120 1.01 -2.74 -16.05
CA ASP A 120 0.93 -2.54 -17.48
C ASP A 120 1.14 -1.06 -17.78
N GLN A 121 2.03 -0.78 -18.72
CA GLN A 121 2.31 0.60 -19.14
C GLN A 121 1.06 1.31 -19.68
N ALA A 122 0.12 0.57 -20.28
CA ALA A 122 -1.17 1.11 -20.74
C ALA A 122 -2.09 1.54 -19.60
N ALA A 123 -1.94 0.97 -18.41
CA ALA A 123 -2.74 1.28 -17.21
C ALA A 123 -2.01 2.21 -16.22
N PHE A 124 -0.82 2.69 -16.54
CA PHE A 124 0.02 3.41 -15.60
C PHE A 124 -0.63 4.70 -15.06
N SER A 125 -1.37 5.42 -15.91
CA SER A 125 -2.16 6.61 -15.52
C SER A 125 -3.22 6.28 -14.47
N VAL A 126 -3.86 5.11 -14.59
CA VAL A 126 -4.84 4.63 -13.61
C VAL A 126 -4.18 4.36 -12.25
N TYR A 127 -2.98 3.77 -12.25
CA TYR A 127 -2.24 3.54 -11.01
C TYR A 127 -1.85 4.86 -10.33
N ILE A 128 -1.40 5.87 -11.09
CA ILE A 128 -1.10 7.20 -10.55
C ILE A 128 -2.35 7.81 -9.91
N SER A 129 -3.47 7.86 -10.64
CA SER A 129 -4.73 8.41 -10.14
C SER A 129 -5.23 7.66 -8.92
N SER A 130 -5.08 6.34 -8.90
CA SER A 130 -5.48 5.48 -7.80
C SER A 130 -4.64 5.72 -6.54
N LEU A 131 -3.33 5.84 -6.69
CA LEU A 131 -2.46 6.15 -5.55
C LEU A 131 -2.71 7.56 -5.03
N GLN A 132 -2.88 8.57 -5.91
CA GLN A 132 -3.27 9.92 -5.51
C GLN A 132 -4.57 9.91 -4.70
N PHE A 133 -5.58 9.18 -5.17
CA PHE A 133 -6.84 9.01 -4.46
C PHE A 133 -6.66 8.40 -3.05
N CYS A 134 -5.79 7.39 -2.90
CA CYS A 134 -5.46 6.83 -1.59
C CYS A 134 -4.75 7.84 -0.68
N LEU A 135 -3.77 8.58 -1.22
CA LEU A 135 -3.06 9.61 -0.47
C LEU A 135 -4.00 10.71 0.01
N GLU A 136 -4.91 11.16 -0.84
CA GLU A 136 -5.95 12.13 -0.48
C GLU A 136 -6.85 11.58 0.64
N TYR A 137 -7.23 10.30 0.57
CA TYR A 137 -8.01 9.65 1.62
C TYR A 137 -7.23 9.63 2.93
N PHE A 138 -5.97 9.21 2.93
CA PHE A 138 -5.15 9.14 4.14
C PHE A 138 -4.92 10.51 4.77
N PHE A 139 -4.69 11.54 3.97
CA PHE A 139 -4.52 12.90 4.47
C PHE A 139 -5.82 13.59 4.96
N ARG A 140 -6.99 12.97 4.86
CA ARG A 140 -8.20 13.45 5.58
C ARG A 140 -8.06 13.30 7.09
N TYR A 141 -7.23 12.38 7.56
CA TYR A 141 -7.01 12.14 8.99
C TYR A 141 -5.93 13.10 9.51
N PRO A 142 -6.26 13.99 10.48
CA PRO A 142 -5.35 15.04 10.94
C PRO A 142 -4.06 14.51 11.59
N GLU A 143 -4.07 13.28 12.09
CA GLU A 143 -2.92 12.59 12.64
C GLU A 143 -1.90 12.19 11.58
N VAL A 144 -2.29 12.01 10.32
CA VAL A 144 -1.36 11.68 9.22
C VAL A 144 -0.64 12.93 8.77
N LYS A 145 0.64 13.05 9.09
CA LYS A 145 1.49 14.20 8.73
C LYS A 145 2.39 13.90 7.55
N ARG A 146 2.86 12.67 7.45
CA ARG A 146 3.79 12.23 6.42
C ARG A 146 3.51 10.76 6.05
N ILE A 147 3.53 10.50 4.76
CA ILE A 147 3.45 9.13 4.23
C ILE A 147 4.82 8.76 3.65
N ILE A 148 5.25 7.55 3.92
CA ILE A 148 6.54 6.99 3.54
C ILE A 148 6.30 5.68 2.80
N ALA A 149 6.82 5.57 1.59
CA ALA A 149 6.72 4.39 0.75
C ALA A 149 8.11 3.78 0.51
N PRO A 150 8.41 2.58 1.02
CA PRO A 150 9.62 1.87 0.71
C PRO A 150 9.53 1.21 -0.68
N VAL A 151 10.61 1.30 -1.45
CA VAL A 151 10.77 0.57 -2.70
C VAL A 151 11.97 -0.36 -2.57
N TYR A 152 11.70 -1.65 -2.53
CA TYR A 152 12.70 -2.70 -2.43
C TYR A 152 13.31 -3.02 -3.79
N ASP A 153 14.50 -3.60 -3.79
CA ASP A 153 15.12 -4.10 -5.01
C ASP A 153 14.29 -5.25 -5.60
N GLY A 154 13.99 -5.16 -6.87
CA GLY A 154 13.17 -6.11 -7.60
C GLY A 154 13.03 -5.73 -9.07
N SER A 155 12.38 -6.59 -9.85
CA SER A 155 12.20 -6.40 -11.30
C SER A 155 11.34 -5.17 -11.66
N ASP A 156 10.51 -4.71 -10.76
CA ASP A 156 9.57 -3.60 -10.92
C ASP A 156 9.97 -2.33 -10.14
N ARG A 157 11.20 -2.33 -9.56
CA ARG A 157 11.69 -1.22 -8.73
C ARG A 157 11.57 0.14 -9.43
N GLU A 158 12.02 0.22 -10.68
CA GLU A 158 11.98 1.49 -11.42
C GLU A 158 10.54 1.95 -11.67
N GLN A 159 9.65 1.04 -12.00
CA GLN A 159 8.23 1.35 -12.23
C GLN A 159 7.56 1.83 -10.95
N ARG A 160 7.84 1.20 -9.81
CA ARG A 160 7.34 1.63 -8.49
C ARG A 160 7.88 3.01 -8.12
N ALA A 161 9.17 3.25 -8.28
CA ALA A 161 9.78 4.55 -8.04
C ALA A 161 9.17 5.64 -8.91
N GLN A 162 8.97 5.38 -10.21
CA GLN A 162 8.30 6.30 -11.13
C GLN A 162 6.85 6.59 -10.72
N LEU A 163 6.10 5.56 -10.32
CA LEU A 163 4.73 5.71 -9.83
C LEU A 163 4.71 6.68 -8.64
N LEU A 164 5.56 6.45 -7.64
CA LEU A 164 5.64 7.29 -6.45
C LEU A 164 6.01 8.75 -6.79
N ILE A 165 7.01 8.94 -7.66
CA ILE A 165 7.43 10.28 -8.09
C ILE A 165 6.29 11.00 -8.81
N GLN A 166 5.59 10.32 -9.72
CA GLN A 166 4.49 10.94 -10.48
C GLN A 166 3.26 11.24 -9.62
N THR A 167 3.11 10.56 -8.49
CA THR A 167 2.06 10.89 -7.50
C THR A 167 2.48 11.99 -6.52
N GLY A 168 3.69 12.54 -6.65
CA GLY A 168 4.19 13.65 -5.84
C GLY A 168 5.10 13.26 -4.69
N LEU A 169 5.39 11.96 -4.48
CA LEU A 169 6.37 11.54 -3.50
C LEU A 169 7.78 11.89 -3.98
N LYS A 170 8.64 12.26 -3.04
CA LYS A 170 10.05 12.57 -3.32
C LYS A 170 10.95 11.52 -2.69
N GLY A 171 12.00 11.13 -3.38
CA GLY A 171 13.06 10.31 -2.81
C GLY A 171 13.69 11.03 -1.62
N PHE A 172 13.84 10.32 -0.52
CA PHE A 172 14.13 10.95 0.77
C PHE A 172 15.44 10.49 1.40
N LEU A 173 15.85 9.26 1.21
CA LEU A 173 17.02 8.71 1.90
C LEU A 173 17.93 7.97 0.92
N GLU A 174 19.24 8.25 1.02
CA GLU A 174 20.26 7.41 0.43
C GLU A 174 20.34 6.10 1.22
N LYS A 175 20.41 4.99 0.50
CA LYS A 175 20.64 3.67 1.09
C LYS A 175 21.93 3.69 1.89
N THR A 176 21.89 3.27 3.15
CA THR A 176 23.10 3.04 3.94
C THR A 176 23.69 1.67 3.68
N THR A 177 22.86 0.71 3.22
CA THR A 177 23.28 -0.61 2.77
C THR A 177 22.56 -1.03 1.47
N PRO A 178 23.16 -1.92 0.65
CA PRO A 178 22.53 -2.40 -0.59
C PRO A 178 21.17 -3.12 -0.39
N THR A 179 20.92 -3.62 0.82
CA THR A 179 19.70 -4.36 1.16
C THR A 179 18.56 -3.46 1.66
N GLU A 180 18.84 -2.19 1.94
CA GLU A 180 17.80 -1.25 2.35
C GLU A 180 16.98 -0.77 1.15
N PRO A 181 15.67 -0.56 1.32
CA PRO A 181 14.84 0.01 0.28
C PRO A 181 15.14 1.50 0.06
N ASP A 182 14.82 2.00 -1.12
CA ASP A 182 14.70 3.43 -1.33
C ASP A 182 13.44 3.93 -0.62
N LEU A 183 13.54 5.05 0.12
CA LEU A 183 12.39 5.65 0.78
C LEU A 183 11.89 6.87 0.00
N PHE A 184 10.60 6.87 -0.30
CA PHE A 184 9.89 8.00 -0.89
C PHE A 184 8.93 8.58 0.13
N THR A 185 8.78 9.90 0.16
CA THR A 185 7.95 10.56 1.16
C THR A 185 7.12 11.68 0.56
N ILE A 186 5.93 11.88 1.13
CA ILE A 186 5.10 13.04 0.90
C ILE A 186 4.57 13.54 2.25
N TYR A 187 4.63 14.85 2.44
CA TYR A 187 4.02 15.51 3.58
C TYR A 187 2.59 15.92 3.24
N ARG A 188 1.79 16.06 4.26
CA ARG A 188 0.46 16.67 4.14
C ARG A 188 0.60 18.04 3.43
N PRO A 189 -0.19 18.29 2.38
CA PRO A 189 -0.24 19.59 1.71
C PRO A 189 -0.64 20.73 2.66
#